data_665acb730ffdf85dd0ba42a43e89fe42
#
_entry.id   665acb730ffdf85dd0ba42a43e89fe42
#
_cell.length_a   1.000
_cell.length_b   1.000
_cell.length_c   1.000
_cell.angle_alpha   90.00
_cell.angle_beta   90.00
_cell.angle_gamma   90.00
#
_symmetry.space_group_name_H-M   'P 1'
#
loop_
_entity.id
_entity.type
_entity.pdbx_description
1 polymer ?
#
loop_
_entity_poly.entity_id
_entity_poly.type
_entity_poly.pdbx_seq_one_letter_code
_entity_poly.pdbx_strand_id
1 'polypeptide(L)' 'MEHEDCYNEVFTKVIELQGRYSDPMIAGNMMVHALRIYKSILNDVEFNSMMETIVDSKNRIEPHNREVLH' A
#
# COMPACT_ATOMS: atom_id res chain seq x y z
N MET A 1 -2.07 13.45 -14.00
CA MET A 1 -3.33 12.70 -13.86
C MET A 1 -3.57 12.36 -12.40
N GLU A 2 -4.82 12.31 -11.99
CA GLU A 2 -5.17 12.09 -10.58
C GLU A 2 -4.53 10.83 -9.98
N HIS A 3 -4.49 9.75 -10.74
CA HIS A 3 -3.92 8.49 -10.24
C HIS A 3 -2.43 8.63 -9.92
N GLU A 4 -1.69 9.29 -10.79
CA GLU A 4 -0.26 9.50 -10.56
C GLU A 4 -0.02 10.47 -9.42
N ASP A 5 -0.86 11.49 -9.31
CA ASP A 5 -0.76 12.48 -8.23
C ASP A 5 -1.02 11.80 -6.89
N CYS A 6 -2.02 10.94 -6.81
CA CYS A 6 -2.32 10.19 -5.60
C CYS A 6 -1.16 9.26 -5.24
N TYR A 7 -0.63 8.53 -6.22
CA TYR A 7 0.50 7.65 -5.99
C TYR A 7 1.68 8.42 -5.40
N ASN A 8 1.98 9.59 -5.99
CA ASN A 8 3.11 10.39 -5.55
C ASN A 8 2.90 10.96 -4.14
N GLU A 9 1.68 11.35 -3.81
CA GLU A 9 1.38 11.84 -2.46
C GLU A 9 1.51 10.72 -1.42
N VAL A 10 1.02 9.52 -1.72
CA VAL A 10 1.18 8.38 -0.83
C VAL A 10 2.65 8.04 -0.66
N PHE A 11 3.40 8.02 -1.76
CA PHE A 11 4.84 7.74 -1.73
C PHE A 11 5.58 8.75 -0.85
N THR A 12 5.27 10.03 -1.01
CA THR A 12 5.87 11.11 -0.20
C THR A 12 5.59 10.89 1.28
N LYS A 13 4.35 10.47 1.60
CA LYS A 13 3.99 10.21 2.99
C LYS A 13 4.78 9.04 3.56
N VAL A 14 4.99 8.00 2.75
CA VAL A 14 5.81 6.85 3.17
C VAL A 14 7.23 7.31 3.53
N ILE A 15 7.82 8.13 2.66
CA ILE A 15 9.18 8.65 2.90
C ILE A 15 9.24 9.46 4.21
N GLU A 16 8.25 10.31 4.44
CA GLU A 16 8.18 11.10 5.68
C GLU A 16 8.12 10.19 6.92
N LEU A 17 7.29 9.16 6.85
CA LEU A 17 7.12 8.23 7.98
C LEU A 17 8.37 7.42 8.24
N GLN A 18 9.13 7.08 7.20
CA GLN A 18 10.37 6.33 7.33
C GLN A 18 11.43 7.07 8.15
N GLY A 19 11.28 8.38 8.28
CA GLY A 19 12.16 9.17 9.15
C GLY A 19 11.86 9.03 10.63
N ARG A 20 10.71 8.42 10.99
CA ARG A 20 10.23 8.35 12.37
C ARG A 20 9.87 6.94 12.85
N TYR A 21 9.51 6.05 11.94
CA TYR A 21 8.99 4.73 12.29
C TYR A 21 9.70 3.67 11.46
N SER A 22 9.69 2.42 11.95
CA SER A 22 10.27 1.30 11.23
C SER A 22 9.41 0.92 10.03
N ASP A 23 10.03 0.33 9.01
CA ASP A 23 9.32 -0.10 7.81
C ASP A 23 8.19 -1.08 8.11
N PRO A 24 8.39 -2.13 8.93
CA PRO A 24 7.28 -3.04 9.25
C PRO A 24 6.10 -2.34 9.92
N MET A 25 6.37 -1.37 10.78
CA MET A 25 5.32 -0.62 11.46
C MET A 25 4.53 0.21 10.45
N ILE A 26 5.23 0.88 9.53
CA ILE A 26 4.57 1.66 8.47
C ILE A 26 3.74 0.74 7.58
N ALA A 27 4.35 -0.34 7.09
CA ALA A 27 3.68 -1.26 6.17
C ALA A 27 2.43 -1.87 6.80
N GLY A 28 2.53 -2.32 8.06
CA GLY A 28 1.40 -2.91 8.76
C GLY A 28 0.25 -1.93 8.93
N ASN A 29 0.55 -0.70 9.32
CA ASN A 29 -0.49 0.31 9.51
C ASN A 29 -1.12 0.74 8.19
N MET A 30 -0.33 0.88 7.13
CA MET A 30 -0.86 1.21 5.82
C MET A 30 -1.78 0.11 5.30
N MET A 31 -1.42 -1.15 5.54
CA MET A 31 -2.25 -2.29 5.14
C MET A 31 -3.60 -2.25 5.85
N VAL A 32 -3.60 -1.98 7.15
CA VAL A 32 -4.84 -1.89 7.92
C VAL A 32 -5.74 -0.80 7.34
N HIS A 33 -5.20 0.38 7.08
CA HIS A 33 -5.99 1.48 6.55
C HIS A 33 -6.49 1.19 5.13
N ALA A 34 -5.66 0.58 4.29
CA ALA A 34 -6.07 0.19 2.95
C ALA A 34 -7.25 -0.79 3.00
N LEU A 35 -7.15 -1.81 3.85
CA LEU A 35 -8.22 -2.80 3.98
C LEU A 35 -9.50 -2.18 4.54
N ARG A 36 -9.40 -1.25 5.48
CA ARG A 36 -10.56 -0.56 6.02
C ARG A 36 -11.28 0.29 4.96
N ILE A 37 -10.51 0.95 4.10
CA ILE A 37 -11.09 1.71 2.99
C ILE A 37 -11.85 0.77 2.05
N TYR A 38 -11.23 -0.35 1.66
CA TYR A 38 -11.89 -1.33 0.80
C TYR A 38 -13.16 -1.90 1.45
N LYS A 39 -13.11 -2.22 2.74
CA LYS A 39 -14.29 -2.71 3.46
C LYS A 39 -15.42 -1.70 3.46
N SER A 40 -15.10 -0.41 3.42
CA SER A 40 -16.11 0.64 3.43
C SER A 40 -16.84 0.78 2.09
N ILE A 41 -16.19 0.39 0.99
CA ILE A 41 -16.72 0.65 -0.35
C ILE A 41 -17.09 -0.61 -1.13
N LEU A 42 -16.63 -1.79 -0.69
CA LEU A 42 -16.86 -3.05 -1.39
C LEU A 42 -17.80 -3.94 -0.58
N ASN A 43 -18.66 -4.70 -1.28
CA ASN A 43 -19.41 -5.76 -0.62
C ASN A 43 -18.49 -6.96 -0.36
N ASP A 44 -18.99 -7.98 0.35
CA ASP A 44 -18.17 -9.13 0.74
C ASP A 44 -17.60 -9.88 -0.44
N VAL A 45 -18.38 -10.07 -1.51
CA VAL A 45 -17.91 -10.77 -2.71
C VAL A 45 -16.77 -9.98 -3.38
N GLU A 46 -16.98 -8.68 -3.54
CA GLU A 46 -15.97 -7.79 -4.13
C GLU A 46 -14.70 -7.73 -3.28
N PHE A 47 -14.86 -7.67 -1.96
CA PHE A 47 -13.71 -7.62 -1.06
C PHE A 47 -12.89 -8.91 -1.16
N ASN A 48 -13.56 -10.07 -1.15
CA ASN A 48 -12.87 -11.35 -1.28
C ASN A 48 -12.15 -11.46 -2.63
N SER A 49 -12.79 -11.00 -3.70
CA SER A 49 -12.19 -11.01 -5.03
C SER A 49 -10.93 -10.13 -5.08
N MET A 50 -11.00 -8.96 -4.46
CA MET A 50 -9.86 -8.04 -4.39
C MET A 50 -8.71 -8.68 -3.60
N MET A 51 -9.01 -9.35 -2.48
CA MET A 51 -7.99 -10.02 -1.68
C MET A 51 -7.32 -11.15 -2.46
N GLU A 52 -8.08 -11.92 -3.21
CA GLU A 52 -7.54 -12.98 -4.07
C GLU A 52 -6.60 -12.40 -5.13
N THR A 53 -6.99 -11.29 -5.74
CA THR A 53 -6.16 -10.61 -6.73
C THR A 53 -4.84 -10.17 -6.13
N ILE A 54 -4.86 -9.63 -4.91
CA ILE A 54 -3.65 -9.20 -4.22
C ILE A 54 -2.73 -10.39 -3.96
N VAL A 55 -3.28 -11.50 -3.46
CA VAL A 55 -2.50 -12.71 -3.20
C VAL A 55 -1.90 -13.24 -4.49
N ASP A 56 -2.68 -13.28 -5.57
CA ASP A 56 -2.21 -13.78 -6.87
C ASP A 56 -1.10 -12.91 -7.45
N SER A 57 -1.05 -11.64 -7.09
CA SER A 57 -0.04 -10.70 -7.61
C SER A 57 1.25 -10.69 -6.80
N LYS A 58 1.36 -11.53 -5.76
CA LYS A 58 2.51 -11.49 -4.84
C LYS A 58 3.87 -11.59 -5.54
N ASN A 59 3.95 -12.36 -6.61
CA ASN A 59 5.22 -12.57 -7.34
C ASN A 59 5.54 -11.42 -8.31
N ARG A 60 4.61 -10.47 -8.47
CA ARG A 60 4.80 -9.30 -9.34
C ARG A 60 5.06 -8.03 -8.56
N ILE A 61 5.03 -8.11 -7.23
CA ILE A 61 5.30 -6.96 -6.36
C ILE A 61 6.82 -6.80 -6.26
N GLU A 62 7.29 -5.61 -6.60
CA GLU A 62 8.71 -5.29 -6.52
C GLU A 62 8.97 -4.44 -5.28
N PRO A 63 10.04 -4.73 -4.53
CA PRO A 63 10.40 -3.90 -3.38
C PRO A 63 10.89 -2.54 -3.83
N HIS A 64 10.81 -1.54 -2.94
CA HIS A 64 11.45 -0.26 -3.17
C HIS A 64 12.96 -0.48 -3.30
N ASN A 65 13.59 0.21 -4.25
CA ASN A 65 15.04 0.11 -4.44
C ASN A 65 15.74 0.97 -3.40
N ARG A 66 16.10 0.33 -2.29
CA ARG A 66 16.74 1.04 -1.17
C ARG A 66 18.15 1.52 -1.49
N GLU A 67 18.80 0.92 -2.46
CA GLU A 67 20.13 1.35 -2.87
C GLU A 67 20.09 2.75 -3.47
N VAL A 68 18.99 3.10 -4.12
CA VAL A 68 18.80 4.42 -4.67
C VAL A 68 18.48 5.45 -3.57
N LEU A 69 17.87 4.99 -2.47
CA LEU A 69 17.47 5.85 -1.36
C LEU A 69 18.60 6.17 -0.39
N HIS A 70 19.70 5.49 -0.51
CA HIS A 70 20.87 5.71 0.31
C HIS A 70 21.83 6.67 -0.38
#